data_85758bd4aac15e830c9cc16d5f7aa26c
#
_entry.id   85758bd4aac15e830c9cc16d5f7aa26c
#
_cell.length_a   1.000
_cell.length_b   1.000
_cell.length_c   1.000
_cell.angle_alpha   90.00
_cell.angle_beta   90.00
_cell.angle_gamma   90.00
#
_symmetry.space_group_name_H-M   'P 1'
#
loop_
_entity.id
_entity.type
_entity.pdbx_description
1 polymer ?
#
loop_
_entity_poly.entity_id
_entity_poly.type
_entity_poly.pdbx_seq_one_letter_code
_entity_poly.pdbx_strand_id
1 'polypeptide(L)'
;MPRAALLSIHARVDGTAPSTWRDSSLVQLWGPRYHTYVVAARDLAIFSLGRLPDNLAARRIAEDLAARLHTFLAGRTVTYGEAGRGLGEHPNRLRYAAATGTVVIQWDGARQPTIWTLPPPDVDPRDARLELARRYLHIFGPAKPEAFAWWAGIALQGGDAAFEALGKSLTPVRTPLGDAWILTRDEPTFRATERPVAPARLLPSGDAYFLLQGDDRKLLVADADRRRTLWTPRVWPGALLVEGQIIGTWRRAHDTVTIQTWRRLTRTARDAIQGEAESLPLPGVKKGIVVRWGD
;
A
#
# COMPACT_ATOMS: atom_id res chain seq x y z
N MET A 1 3.08 0.10 8.29
CA MET A 1 3.02 -0.66 9.56
C MET A 1 2.40 -2.02 9.29
N PRO A 2 2.95 -3.14 9.81
CA PRO A 2 2.40 -4.48 9.54
C PRO A 2 0.92 -4.63 9.93
N ARG A 3 0.49 -3.94 10.97
CA ARG A 3 -0.93 -3.95 11.40
C ARG A 3 -1.87 -3.44 10.33
N ALA A 4 -1.50 -2.38 9.63
CA ALA A 4 -2.32 -1.87 8.52
C ALA A 4 -2.35 -2.88 7.36
N ALA A 5 -1.20 -3.50 7.01
CA ALA A 5 -1.16 -4.53 6.00
C ALA A 5 -2.02 -5.74 6.37
N LEU A 6 -1.95 -6.22 7.62
CA LEU A 6 -2.80 -7.32 8.09
C LEU A 6 -4.29 -7.00 7.94
N LEU A 7 -4.71 -5.78 8.30
CA LEU A 7 -6.11 -5.36 8.18
C LEU A 7 -6.52 -5.13 6.72
N SER A 8 -5.59 -4.69 5.85
CA SER A 8 -5.82 -4.62 4.40
C SER A 8 -6.01 -6.02 3.78
N ILE A 9 -5.26 -7.02 4.26
CA ILE A 9 -5.46 -8.43 3.86
C ILE A 9 -6.82 -8.92 4.36
N HIS A 10 -7.14 -8.69 5.63
CA HIS A 10 -8.42 -9.08 6.22
C HIS A 10 -9.63 -8.54 5.47
N ALA A 11 -9.56 -7.29 5.01
CA ALA A 11 -10.65 -6.69 4.24
C ALA A 11 -10.92 -7.38 2.89
N ARG A 12 -10.01 -8.28 2.42
CA ARG A 12 -10.05 -8.92 1.09
C ARG A 12 -9.98 -10.44 1.11
N VAL A 13 -9.55 -11.01 2.23
CA VAL A 13 -9.29 -12.46 2.34
C VAL A 13 -9.93 -12.98 3.63
N ASP A 14 -10.77 -13.99 3.47
CA ASP A 14 -11.40 -14.66 4.61
C ASP A 14 -10.39 -15.50 5.41
N GLY A 15 -10.71 -15.77 6.66
CA GLY A 15 -9.89 -16.64 7.52
C GLY A 15 -8.55 -16.04 7.96
N THR A 16 -8.37 -14.73 7.88
CA THR A 16 -7.15 -14.08 8.35
C THR A 16 -7.00 -14.16 9.87
N ALA A 17 -5.77 -14.42 10.32
CA ALA A 17 -5.40 -14.50 11.73
C ALA A 17 -4.36 -13.42 12.09
N PRO A 18 -4.14 -13.13 13.38
CA PRO A 18 -3.11 -12.19 13.82
C PRO A 18 -1.69 -12.52 13.36
N SER A 19 -1.42 -13.77 12.97
CA SER A 19 -0.13 -14.24 12.44
C SER A 19 -0.01 -14.17 10.91
N THR A 20 -1.09 -13.93 10.17
CA THR A 20 -1.11 -14.00 8.68
C THR A 20 -0.02 -13.14 8.04
N TRP A 21 0.30 -11.97 8.58
CA TRP A 21 1.35 -11.10 8.03
C TRP A 21 2.78 -11.68 8.14
N ARG A 22 2.97 -12.79 8.87
CA ARG A 22 4.25 -13.52 8.99
C ARG A 22 4.34 -14.74 8.08
N ASP A 23 3.32 -14.92 7.23
CA ASP A 23 3.32 -16.02 6.27
C ASP A 23 4.54 -15.90 5.34
N SER A 24 5.19 -17.04 5.04
CA SER A 24 6.39 -17.08 4.20
C SER A 24 6.15 -16.66 2.74
N SER A 25 4.89 -16.66 2.29
CA SER A 25 4.50 -16.14 0.98
C SER A 25 4.51 -14.60 0.92
N LEU A 26 4.70 -13.92 2.06
CA LEU A 26 4.72 -12.47 2.18
C LEU A 26 6.12 -11.95 2.52
N VAL A 27 6.46 -10.79 2.00
CA VAL A 27 7.72 -10.10 2.28
C VAL A 27 7.46 -8.62 2.57
N GLN A 28 8.27 -8.04 3.44
CA GLN A 28 8.25 -6.60 3.71
C GLN A 28 9.43 -5.93 3.03
N LEU A 29 9.15 -4.78 2.42
CA LEU A 29 10.19 -3.98 1.75
C LEU A 29 9.85 -2.49 1.89
N TRP A 30 10.84 -1.62 1.60
CA TRP A 30 10.56 -0.23 1.28
C TRP A 30 10.10 -0.15 -0.17
N GLY A 31 8.79 -0.13 -0.34
CA GLY A 31 8.10 -0.09 -1.63
C GLY A 31 7.90 1.35 -2.16
N PRO A 32 6.82 1.62 -2.89
CA PRO A 32 6.49 2.92 -3.45
C PRO A 32 6.70 4.08 -2.45
N ARG A 33 7.39 5.13 -2.92
CA ARG A 33 7.77 6.31 -2.12
C ARG A 33 8.54 5.98 -0.83
N TYR A 34 9.23 4.84 -0.81
CA TYR A 34 9.98 4.35 0.35
C TYR A 34 9.15 4.14 1.62
N HIS A 35 7.84 3.92 1.47
CA HIS A 35 7.01 3.43 2.56
C HIS A 35 7.19 1.92 2.74
N THR A 36 6.90 1.43 3.93
CA THR A 36 6.91 -0.01 4.19
C THR A 36 5.68 -0.65 3.57
N TYR A 37 5.91 -1.61 2.69
CA TYR A 37 4.89 -2.44 2.05
C TYR A 37 5.04 -3.89 2.49
N VAL A 38 3.92 -4.61 2.50
CA VAL A 38 3.86 -6.07 2.53
C VAL A 38 3.35 -6.51 1.16
N VAL A 39 4.12 -7.33 0.47
CA VAL A 39 3.77 -7.85 -0.85
C VAL A 39 3.95 -9.37 -0.87
N ALA A 40 3.37 -10.05 -1.87
CA ALA A 40 3.69 -11.45 -2.09
C ALA A 40 5.20 -11.59 -2.40
N ALA A 41 5.86 -12.59 -1.85
CA ALA A 41 7.31 -12.78 -2.02
C ALA A 41 7.71 -12.87 -3.49
N ARG A 42 6.88 -13.50 -4.34
CA ARG A 42 7.06 -13.54 -5.81
C ARG A 42 7.05 -12.17 -6.49
N ASP A 43 6.52 -11.15 -5.84
CA ASP A 43 6.35 -9.80 -6.39
C ASP A 43 7.46 -8.84 -5.93
N LEU A 44 8.41 -9.33 -5.11
CA LEU A 44 9.50 -8.51 -4.59
C LEU A 44 10.24 -7.75 -5.69
N ALA A 45 10.64 -8.42 -6.76
CA ALA A 45 11.35 -7.82 -7.88
C ALA A 45 10.53 -6.69 -8.55
N ILE A 46 9.23 -6.88 -8.70
CA ILE A 46 8.32 -5.91 -9.33
C ILE A 46 8.24 -4.63 -8.47
N PHE A 47 8.03 -4.78 -7.17
CA PHE A 47 7.87 -3.64 -6.25
C PHE A 47 9.20 -2.96 -5.86
N SER A 48 10.34 -3.55 -6.20
CA SER A 48 11.68 -2.99 -6.03
C SER A 48 12.27 -2.50 -7.35
N LEU A 49 12.67 -3.39 -8.27
CA LEU A 49 13.32 -3.05 -9.54
C LEU A 49 12.45 -2.15 -10.44
N GLY A 50 11.13 -2.30 -10.42
CA GLY A 50 10.22 -1.42 -11.14
C GLY A 50 10.33 0.06 -10.74
N ARG A 51 11.01 0.34 -9.63
CA ARG A 51 11.25 1.69 -9.08
C ARG A 51 12.72 2.09 -9.13
N LEU A 52 13.59 1.27 -9.73
CA LEU A 52 15.00 1.59 -9.86
C LEU A 52 15.15 2.92 -10.61
N PRO A 53 15.92 3.90 -10.10
CA PRO A 53 16.05 5.20 -10.75
C PRO A 53 16.60 5.10 -12.16
N ASP A 54 16.04 5.88 -13.10
CA ASP A 54 16.56 6.04 -14.45
C ASP A 54 17.79 6.95 -14.48
N ASN A 55 17.86 7.91 -13.55
CA ASN A 55 19.03 8.75 -13.38
C ASN A 55 20.23 7.91 -12.90
N LEU A 56 21.29 7.88 -13.70
CA LEU A 56 22.48 7.05 -13.47
C LEU A 56 23.17 7.34 -12.13
N ALA A 57 23.20 8.60 -11.69
CA ALA A 57 23.83 8.96 -10.41
C ALA A 57 23.00 8.43 -9.23
N ALA A 58 21.68 8.60 -9.27
CA ALA A 58 20.78 8.07 -8.23
C ALA A 58 20.79 6.53 -8.21
N ARG A 59 20.83 5.91 -9.38
CA ARG A 59 20.95 4.45 -9.51
C ARG A 59 22.23 3.92 -8.91
N ARG A 60 23.39 4.53 -9.24
CA ARG A 60 24.69 4.16 -8.66
C ARG A 60 24.71 4.29 -7.12
N ILE A 61 24.09 5.33 -6.57
CA ILE A 61 23.96 5.48 -5.12
C ILE A 61 23.16 4.32 -4.52
N ALA A 62 22.06 3.91 -5.12
CA ALA A 62 21.26 2.79 -4.65
C ALA A 62 22.03 1.46 -4.72
N GLU A 63 22.72 1.21 -5.82
CA GLU A 63 23.53 0.00 -6.09
C GLU A 63 24.75 -0.07 -5.13
N ASP A 64 25.50 1.04 -4.98
CA ASP A 64 26.63 1.12 -4.02
C ASP A 64 26.17 0.84 -2.60
N LEU A 65 25.09 1.49 -2.18
CA LEU A 65 24.56 1.31 -0.83
C LEU A 65 24.10 -0.14 -0.60
N ALA A 66 23.48 -0.77 -1.58
CA ALA A 66 23.08 -2.18 -1.51
C ALA A 66 24.29 -3.12 -1.43
N ALA A 67 25.35 -2.88 -2.21
CA ALA A 67 26.59 -3.66 -2.19
C ALA A 67 27.31 -3.53 -0.82
N ARG A 68 27.45 -2.32 -0.30
CA ARG A 68 28.06 -2.06 1.00
C ARG A 68 27.24 -2.73 2.13
N LEU A 69 25.91 -2.67 2.04
CA LEU A 69 25.02 -3.31 3.00
C LEU A 69 25.17 -4.83 2.94
N HIS A 70 25.22 -5.42 1.74
CA HIS A 70 25.44 -6.85 1.56
C HIS A 70 26.76 -7.32 2.19
N THR A 71 27.86 -6.61 1.93
CA THR A 71 29.17 -6.89 2.52
C THR A 71 29.17 -6.76 4.04
N PHE A 72 28.57 -5.70 4.58
CA PHE A 72 28.49 -5.49 6.03
C PHE A 72 27.65 -6.58 6.71
N LEU A 73 26.53 -6.94 6.13
CA LEU A 73 25.63 -7.94 6.71
C LEU A 73 26.22 -9.35 6.66
N ALA A 74 26.91 -9.71 5.59
CA ALA A 74 27.53 -11.05 5.41
C ALA A 74 26.54 -12.19 5.77
N GLY A 75 25.30 -12.13 5.29
CA GLY A 75 24.22 -13.08 5.55
C GLY A 75 23.49 -12.90 6.90
N ARG A 76 23.91 -11.95 7.74
CA ARG A 76 23.24 -11.68 9.03
C ARG A 76 22.00 -10.83 8.86
N THR A 77 21.10 -10.97 9.82
CA THR A 77 19.97 -10.04 10.04
C THR A 77 20.30 -9.16 11.24
N VAL A 78 20.26 -7.84 11.06
CA VAL A 78 20.57 -6.87 12.12
C VAL A 78 19.47 -5.82 12.23
N THR A 79 19.50 -5.00 13.28
CA THR A 79 18.57 -3.87 13.35
C THR A 79 18.96 -2.77 12.36
N TYR A 80 17.97 -2.05 11.90
CA TYR A 80 18.11 -0.90 11.00
C TYR A 80 19.13 0.15 11.49
N GLY A 81 19.08 0.48 12.80
CA GLY A 81 20.04 1.39 13.40
C GLY A 81 21.46 0.82 13.48
N GLU A 82 21.62 -0.48 13.70
CA GLU A 82 22.92 -1.16 13.67
C GLU A 82 23.53 -1.14 12.28
N ALA A 83 22.76 -1.47 11.25
CA ALA A 83 23.19 -1.40 9.86
C ALA A 83 23.63 0.03 9.48
N GLY A 84 22.85 1.05 9.86
CA GLY A 84 23.21 2.44 9.61
C GLY A 84 24.55 2.82 10.26
N ARG A 85 24.72 2.52 11.54
CA ARG A 85 25.99 2.79 12.25
C ARG A 85 27.18 2.04 11.63
N GLY A 86 26.99 0.77 11.30
CA GLY A 86 28.06 -0.05 10.71
C GLY A 86 28.53 0.45 9.34
N LEU A 87 27.66 1.11 8.59
CA LEU A 87 27.99 1.71 7.30
C LEU A 87 28.41 3.18 7.38
N GLY A 88 28.35 3.82 8.57
CA GLY A 88 28.54 5.26 8.70
C GLY A 88 27.43 6.09 8.03
N GLU A 89 26.24 5.51 7.88
CA GLU A 89 25.09 6.12 7.20
C GLU A 89 23.95 6.43 8.18
N HIS A 90 23.25 7.53 7.92
CA HIS A 90 21.98 7.72 8.64
C HIS A 90 21.01 6.59 8.28
N PRO A 91 20.35 5.90 9.25
CA PRO A 91 19.52 4.75 8.95
C PRO A 91 18.49 4.99 7.83
N ASN A 92 17.82 6.15 7.80
CA ASN A 92 16.84 6.47 6.76
C ASN A 92 17.39 6.47 5.32
N ARG A 93 18.70 6.48 5.12
CA ARG A 93 19.30 6.35 3.78
C ARG A 93 19.26 4.91 3.27
N LEU A 94 19.29 3.92 4.17
CA LEU A 94 19.28 2.49 3.79
C LEU A 94 18.07 2.10 2.92
N ARG A 95 16.95 2.82 3.05
CA ARG A 95 15.76 2.60 2.23
C ARG A 95 15.99 2.80 0.73
N TYR A 96 16.98 3.59 0.34
CA TYR A 96 17.28 3.81 -1.08
C TYR A 96 17.85 2.56 -1.75
N ALA A 97 18.54 1.70 -1.01
CA ALA A 97 19.01 0.41 -1.50
C ALA A 97 17.87 -0.56 -1.85
N ALA A 98 16.66 -0.39 -1.32
CA ALA A 98 15.56 -1.31 -1.56
C ALA A 98 15.11 -1.38 -3.03
N ALA A 99 15.37 -0.33 -3.83
CA ALA A 99 15.04 -0.32 -5.25
C ALA A 99 15.87 -1.33 -6.06
N THR A 100 16.99 -1.85 -5.54
CA THR A 100 17.80 -2.87 -6.19
C THR A 100 17.20 -4.28 -6.13
N GLY A 101 16.17 -4.50 -5.32
CA GLY A 101 15.55 -5.81 -5.13
C GLY A 101 16.30 -6.76 -4.18
N THR A 102 17.45 -6.34 -3.68
CA THR A 102 18.29 -7.17 -2.81
C THR A 102 18.08 -6.90 -1.32
N VAL A 103 17.35 -5.87 -0.94
CA VAL A 103 17.20 -5.43 0.44
C VAL A 103 15.76 -5.58 0.91
N VAL A 104 15.58 -6.32 1.98
CA VAL A 104 14.28 -6.58 2.62
C VAL A 104 14.33 -6.27 4.11
N ILE A 105 13.17 -6.04 4.68
CA ILE A 105 13.03 -5.68 6.08
C ILE A 105 11.96 -6.53 6.76
N GLN A 106 12.01 -6.56 8.08
CA GLN A 106 10.90 -7.02 8.90
C GLN A 106 10.64 -6.02 10.03
N TRP A 107 9.44 -5.50 10.08
CA TRP A 107 9.03 -4.51 11.06
C TRP A 107 7.66 -4.85 11.65
N ASP A 108 7.59 -5.03 12.95
CA ASP A 108 6.36 -5.29 13.70
C ASP A 108 5.62 -4.02 14.13
N GLY A 109 6.21 -2.85 13.86
CA GLY A 109 5.65 -1.54 14.20
C GLY A 109 5.93 -1.06 15.63
N ALA A 110 6.48 -1.90 16.51
CA ALA A 110 6.79 -1.56 17.90
C ALA A 110 8.27 -1.24 18.12
N ARG A 111 9.15 -1.94 17.41
CA ARG A 111 10.61 -1.79 17.50
C ARG A 111 11.17 -1.29 16.18
N GLN A 112 12.48 -1.03 16.15
CA GLN A 112 13.17 -0.77 14.89
C GLN A 112 13.04 -1.99 13.97
N PRO A 113 12.85 -1.80 12.65
CA PRO A 113 12.88 -2.92 11.72
C PRO A 113 14.22 -3.62 11.75
N THR A 114 14.22 -4.91 11.45
CA THR A 114 15.42 -5.64 11.06
C THR A 114 15.58 -5.59 9.56
N ILE A 115 16.82 -5.76 9.09
CA ILE A 115 17.21 -5.68 7.69
C ILE A 115 18.15 -6.84 7.35
N TRP A 116 17.99 -7.40 6.15
CA TRP A 116 18.92 -8.37 5.56
C TRP A 116 18.93 -8.25 4.05
N THR A 117 19.84 -8.95 3.41
CA THR A 117 19.98 -8.95 1.95
C THR A 117 19.63 -10.31 1.36
N LEU A 118 19.10 -10.28 0.15
CA LEU A 118 18.81 -11.43 -0.71
C LEU A 118 19.71 -11.39 -1.96
N PRO A 119 19.86 -12.50 -2.67
CA PRO A 119 20.47 -12.49 -4.00
C PRO A 119 19.73 -11.52 -4.94
N PRO A 120 20.43 -10.91 -5.92
CA PRO A 120 19.79 -10.09 -6.93
C PRO A 120 18.72 -10.89 -7.68
N PRO A 121 17.52 -10.31 -7.87
CA PRO A 121 16.49 -10.97 -8.66
C PRO A 121 16.87 -10.98 -10.14
N ASP A 122 16.61 -12.10 -10.82
CA ASP A 122 16.82 -12.27 -12.27
C ASP A 122 15.59 -11.72 -13.04
N VAL A 123 15.43 -10.40 -13.02
CA VAL A 123 14.33 -9.68 -13.69
C VAL A 123 14.89 -8.38 -14.27
N ASP A 124 14.58 -8.08 -15.52
CA ASP A 124 14.92 -6.80 -16.11
C ASP A 124 14.15 -5.65 -15.44
N PRO A 125 14.82 -4.56 -15.03
CA PRO A 125 14.15 -3.43 -14.37
C PRO A 125 13.06 -2.75 -15.20
N ARG A 126 13.16 -2.79 -16.55
CA ARG A 126 12.12 -2.24 -17.43
C ARG A 126 10.87 -3.11 -17.40
N ASP A 127 11.06 -4.43 -17.49
CA ASP A 127 9.95 -5.39 -17.39
C ASP A 127 9.28 -5.32 -16.03
N ALA A 128 10.07 -5.21 -14.95
CA ALA A 128 9.55 -4.99 -13.60
C ALA A 128 8.73 -3.70 -13.52
N ARG A 129 9.16 -2.62 -14.17
CA ARG A 129 8.41 -1.35 -14.21
C ARG A 129 7.10 -1.46 -14.98
N LEU A 130 7.11 -2.13 -16.12
CA LEU A 130 5.89 -2.37 -16.91
C LEU A 130 4.87 -3.17 -16.10
N GLU A 131 5.33 -4.22 -15.41
CA GLU A 131 4.44 -5.00 -14.56
C GLU A 131 3.96 -4.21 -13.35
N LEU A 132 4.81 -3.37 -12.75
CA LEU A 132 4.41 -2.46 -11.67
C LEU A 132 3.32 -1.47 -12.14
N ALA A 133 3.45 -0.93 -13.35
CA ALA A 133 2.44 -0.06 -13.96
C ALA A 133 1.12 -0.81 -14.22
N ARG A 134 1.17 -2.06 -14.70
CA ARG A 134 -0.04 -2.90 -14.85
C ARG A 134 -0.74 -3.11 -13.51
N ARG A 135 0.01 -3.44 -12.45
CA ARG A 135 -0.57 -3.63 -11.12
C ARG A 135 -1.13 -2.36 -10.53
N TYR A 136 -0.45 -1.24 -10.75
CA TYR A 136 -0.94 0.06 -10.37
C TYR A 136 -2.28 0.37 -11.04
N LEU A 137 -2.38 0.22 -12.36
CA LEU A 137 -3.62 0.46 -13.10
C LEU A 137 -4.75 -0.49 -12.70
N HIS A 138 -4.44 -1.75 -12.42
CA HIS A 138 -5.43 -2.73 -11.97
C HIS A 138 -6.06 -2.35 -10.61
N ILE A 139 -5.30 -1.72 -9.72
CA ILE A 139 -5.75 -1.36 -8.37
C ILE A 139 -6.30 0.07 -8.30
N PHE A 140 -5.66 1.01 -9.03
CA PHE A 140 -5.92 2.45 -8.91
C PHE A 140 -6.52 3.07 -10.17
N GLY A 141 -6.68 2.29 -11.25
CA GLY A 141 -7.29 2.80 -12.47
C GLY A 141 -8.75 3.22 -12.26
N PRO A 142 -9.24 4.16 -13.06
CA PRO A 142 -8.57 4.90 -14.14
C PRO A 142 -7.47 5.84 -13.64
N ALA A 143 -6.32 5.89 -14.31
CA ALA A 143 -5.20 6.71 -13.87
C ALA A 143 -4.40 7.31 -15.04
N LYS A 144 -3.60 8.33 -14.71
CA LYS A 144 -2.66 8.98 -15.62
C LYS A 144 -1.22 8.54 -15.34
N PRO A 145 -0.29 8.66 -16.32
CA PRO A 145 1.12 8.35 -16.13
C PRO A 145 1.76 9.08 -14.94
N GLU A 146 1.40 10.35 -14.74
CA GLU A 146 1.94 11.17 -13.65
C GLU A 146 1.52 10.64 -12.28
N ALA A 147 0.29 10.15 -12.16
CA ALA A 147 -0.21 9.56 -10.91
C ALA A 147 0.54 8.25 -10.57
N PHE A 148 0.84 7.42 -11.58
CA PHE A 148 1.70 6.25 -11.43
C PHE A 148 3.12 6.64 -11.01
N ALA A 149 3.76 7.56 -11.73
CA ALA A 149 5.13 8.00 -11.43
C ALA A 149 5.23 8.54 -10.00
N TRP A 150 4.28 9.36 -9.62
CA TRP A 150 4.20 9.91 -8.28
C TRP A 150 3.99 8.83 -7.20
N TRP A 151 3.07 7.88 -7.44
CA TRP A 151 2.85 6.77 -6.50
C TRP A 151 4.09 5.87 -6.40
N ALA A 152 4.68 5.49 -7.52
CA ALA A 152 5.87 4.63 -7.55
C ALA A 152 7.11 5.32 -6.96
N GLY A 153 7.16 6.65 -6.96
CA GLY A 153 8.32 7.45 -6.54
C GLY A 153 9.44 7.46 -7.58
N ILE A 154 9.07 7.47 -8.86
CA ILE A 154 9.98 7.57 -10.02
C ILE A 154 9.82 8.92 -10.72
N ALA A 155 10.71 9.24 -11.67
CA ALA A 155 10.61 10.42 -12.50
C ALA A 155 9.36 10.36 -13.41
N LEU A 156 8.78 11.53 -13.75
CA LEU A 156 7.60 11.63 -14.63
C LEU A 156 7.83 10.91 -15.96
N GLN A 157 8.99 11.13 -16.59
CA GLN A 157 9.37 10.47 -17.85
C GLN A 157 9.34 8.93 -17.75
N GLY A 158 9.66 8.36 -16.56
CA GLY A 158 9.55 6.92 -16.33
C GLY A 158 8.11 6.43 -16.28
N GLY A 159 7.17 7.27 -15.83
CA GLY A 159 5.74 7.02 -15.91
C GLY A 159 5.21 7.06 -17.33
N ASP A 160 5.56 8.13 -18.08
CA ASP A 160 5.18 8.31 -19.48
C ASP A 160 5.69 7.13 -20.34
N ALA A 161 6.97 6.77 -20.21
CA ALA A 161 7.57 5.67 -20.94
C ALA A 161 6.91 4.30 -20.60
N ALA A 162 6.50 4.09 -19.35
CA ALA A 162 5.80 2.86 -18.98
C ALA A 162 4.40 2.78 -19.63
N PHE A 163 3.64 3.88 -19.65
CA PHE A 163 2.32 3.90 -20.30
C PHE A 163 2.42 3.81 -21.81
N GLU A 164 3.39 4.47 -22.43
CA GLU A 164 3.69 4.33 -23.87
C GLU A 164 4.00 2.87 -24.22
N ALA A 165 4.87 2.21 -23.46
CA ALA A 165 5.23 0.81 -23.67
C ALA A 165 4.06 -0.16 -23.42
N LEU A 166 3.11 0.18 -22.56
CA LEU A 166 1.87 -0.59 -22.39
C LEU A 166 0.97 -0.52 -23.64
N GLY A 167 0.98 0.59 -24.36
CA GLY A 167 0.39 0.76 -25.69
C GLY A 167 -1.03 0.19 -25.81
N LYS A 168 -1.21 -0.83 -26.66
CA LYS A 168 -2.50 -1.48 -26.92
C LYS A 168 -3.12 -2.20 -25.72
N SER A 169 -2.39 -2.36 -24.62
CA SER A 169 -2.94 -2.91 -23.36
C SER A 169 -3.73 -1.86 -22.57
N LEU A 170 -3.77 -0.61 -23.05
CA LEU A 170 -4.48 0.50 -22.41
C LEU A 170 -5.71 0.90 -23.22
N THR A 171 -6.82 1.13 -22.53
CA THR A 171 -8.04 1.73 -23.07
C THR A 171 -8.20 3.15 -22.49
N PRO A 172 -8.33 4.18 -23.35
CA PRO A 172 -8.60 5.53 -22.87
C PRO A 172 -10.04 5.62 -22.36
N VAL A 173 -10.21 6.29 -21.24
CA VAL A 173 -11.54 6.53 -20.63
C VAL A 173 -11.68 7.96 -20.17
N ARG A 174 -12.90 8.49 -20.21
CA ARG A 174 -13.23 9.79 -19.66
C ARG A 174 -13.77 9.64 -18.24
N THR A 175 -13.16 10.35 -17.29
CA THR A 175 -13.58 10.43 -15.90
C THR A 175 -14.12 11.83 -15.58
N PRO A 176 -14.81 12.02 -14.45
CA PRO A 176 -15.16 13.37 -13.98
C PRO A 176 -13.97 14.33 -13.78
N LEU A 177 -12.73 13.78 -13.70
CA LEU A 177 -11.50 14.54 -13.55
C LEU A 177 -10.69 14.65 -14.86
N GLY A 178 -11.30 14.31 -15.98
CA GLY A 178 -10.68 14.33 -17.31
C GLY A 178 -10.26 12.95 -17.81
N ASP A 179 -9.45 12.94 -18.88
CA ASP A 179 -9.06 11.73 -19.57
C ASP A 179 -8.03 10.95 -18.74
N ALA A 180 -8.16 9.62 -18.76
CA ALA A 180 -7.32 8.68 -18.03
C ALA A 180 -7.26 7.34 -18.77
N TRP A 181 -6.53 6.38 -18.22
CA TRP A 181 -6.33 5.07 -18.81
C TRP A 181 -6.73 3.96 -17.84
N ILE A 182 -7.30 2.90 -18.38
CA ILE A 182 -7.48 1.61 -17.71
C ILE A 182 -6.73 0.52 -18.49
N LEU A 183 -6.49 -0.62 -17.86
CA LEU A 183 -6.07 -1.80 -18.60
C LEU A 183 -7.24 -2.31 -19.45
N THR A 184 -7.00 -2.59 -20.71
CA THR A 184 -8.01 -3.12 -21.63
C THR A 184 -8.66 -4.40 -21.10
N ARG A 185 -7.88 -5.26 -20.43
CA ARG A 185 -8.38 -6.49 -19.82
C ARG A 185 -9.36 -6.25 -18.64
N ASP A 186 -9.28 -5.08 -18.01
CA ASP A 186 -10.12 -4.73 -16.85
C ASP A 186 -11.41 -4.00 -17.26
N GLU A 187 -11.56 -3.63 -18.55
CA GLU A 187 -12.74 -2.93 -19.07
C GLU A 187 -14.07 -3.64 -18.77
N PRO A 188 -14.18 -4.97 -18.88
CA PRO A 188 -15.41 -5.66 -18.50
C PRO A 188 -15.81 -5.44 -17.04
N THR A 189 -14.85 -5.43 -16.11
CA THR A 189 -15.10 -5.16 -14.69
C THR A 189 -15.62 -3.74 -14.46
N PHE A 190 -15.08 -2.74 -15.18
CA PHE A 190 -15.57 -1.35 -15.11
C PHE A 190 -16.99 -1.19 -15.68
N ARG A 191 -17.41 -2.04 -16.60
CA ARG A 191 -18.77 -2.04 -17.16
C ARG A 191 -19.76 -2.86 -16.34
N ALA A 192 -19.27 -3.76 -15.49
CA ALA A 192 -20.13 -4.61 -14.67
C ALA A 192 -20.78 -3.81 -13.54
N THR A 193 -22.07 -4.08 -13.29
CA THR A 193 -22.78 -3.53 -12.14
C THR A 193 -22.71 -4.56 -11.00
N GLU A 194 -21.52 -4.76 -10.47
CA GLU A 194 -21.35 -5.68 -9.34
C GLU A 194 -21.70 -5.01 -8.02
N ARG A 195 -22.37 -5.75 -7.14
CA ARG A 195 -22.60 -5.32 -5.77
C ARG A 195 -21.40 -5.74 -4.90
N PRO A 196 -21.00 -4.91 -3.93
CA PRO A 196 -19.99 -5.32 -2.96
C PRO A 196 -20.35 -6.63 -2.29
N VAL A 197 -19.43 -7.58 -2.27
CA VAL A 197 -19.61 -8.91 -1.64
C VAL A 197 -19.88 -8.78 -0.15
N ALA A 198 -19.27 -7.78 0.50
CA ALA A 198 -19.43 -7.54 1.93
C ALA A 198 -20.20 -6.24 2.18
N PRO A 199 -21.18 -6.24 3.09
CA PRO A 199 -21.99 -5.06 3.39
C PRO A 199 -21.20 -3.94 4.05
N ALA A 200 -20.14 -4.26 4.81
CA ALA A 200 -19.25 -3.29 5.44
C ALA A 200 -17.79 -3.78 5.46
N ARG A 201 -16.83 -2.84 5.42
CA ARG A 201 -15.41 -3.08 5.64
C ARG A 201 -14.76 -1.92 6.41
N LEU A 202 -13.89 -2.26 7.35
CA LEU A 202 -13.04 -1.32 8.06
C LEU A 202 -11.65 -1.30 7.43
N LEU A 203 -11.45 -0.43 6.45
CA LEU A 203 -10.16 -0.29 5.76
C LEU A 203 -9.16 0.45 6.65
N PRO A 204 -7.93 -0.05 6.86
CA PRO A 204 -6.95 0.60 7.73
C PRO A 204 -6.39 1.89 7.11
N SER A 205 -5.74 2.71 7.94
CA SER A 205 -4.98 3.87 7.48
C SER A 205 -3.98 3.48 6.39
N GLY A 206 -4.01 4.18 5.25
CA GLY A 206 -3.12 3.91 4.13
C GLY A 206 -3.49 2.67 3.31
N ASP A 207 -4.70 2.15 3.45
CA ASP A 207 -5.19 1.10 2.56
C ASP A 207 -5.20 1.54 1.09
N ALA A 208 -4.86 0.61 0.19
CA ALA A 208 -4.76 0.87 -1.24
C ALA A 208 -6.04 1.49 -1.82
N TYR A 209 -7.22 1.10 -1.33
CA TYR A 209 -8.50 1.59 -1.83
C TYR A 209 -8.62 3.12 -1.78
N PHE A 210 -8.08 3.78 -0.75
CA PHE A 210 -8.16 5.24 -0.61
C PHE A 210 -6.78 5.93 -0.55
N LEU A 211 -5.71 5.24 -1.00
CA LEU A 211 -4.36 5.81 -1.13
C LEU A 211 -4.23 6.74 -2.34
N LEU A 212 -5.26 7.55 -2.60
CA LEU A 212 -5.30 8.52 -3.69
C LEU A 212 -4.69 9.86 -3.29
N GLN A 213 -4.36 10.67 -4.30
CA GLN A 213 -3.72 11.96 -4.10
C GLN A 213 -4.49 13.08 -4.84
N GLY A 214 -4.28 14.30 -4.37
CA GLY A 214 -4.83 15.47 -5.03
C GLY A 214 -6.35 15.37 -5.29
N ASP A 215 -6.74 15.70 -6.49
CA ASP A 215 -8.14 15.72 -6.92
C ASP A 215 -8.77 14.33 -7.06
N ASP A 216 -7.97 13.27 -7.24
CA ASP A 216 -8.48 11.89 -7.34
C ASP A 216 -9.27 11.48 -6.09
N ARG A 217 -8.97 12.09 -4.94
CA ARG A 217 -9.73 11.89 -3.70
C ARG A 217 -11.21 12.29 -3.82
N LYS A 218 -11.55 13.19 -4.75
CA LYS A 218 -12.93 13.62 -5.02
C LYS A 218 -13.78 12.49 -5.57
N LEU A 219 -13.17 11.52 -6.26
CA LEU A 219 -13.86 10.33 -6.80
C LEU A 219 -14.41 9.44 -5.69
N LEU A 220 -13.72 9.36 -4.55
CA LEU A 220 -14.16 8.55 -3.40
C LEU A 220 -15.01 9.35 -2.40
N VAL A 221 -14.68 10.62 -2.17
CA VAL A 221 -15.35 11.48 -1.19
C VAL A 221 -15.52 12.87 -1.79
N ALA A 222 -16.70 13.17 -2.32
CA ALA A 222 -16.98 14.44 -2.99
C ALA A 222 -16.96 15.64 -2.03
N ASP A 223 -17.38 15.45 -0.79
CA ASP A 223 -17.45 16.49 0.23
C ASP A 223 -16.06 16.88 0.76
N ALA A 224 -15.73 18.17 0.76
CA ALA A 224 -14.42 18.68 1.13
C ALA A 224 -14.11 18.52 2.63
N ASP A 225 -15.11 18.69 3.49
CA ASP A 225 -14.94 18.59 4.94
C ASP A 225 -14.70 17.13 5.33
N ARG A 226 -15.46 16.21 4.76
CA ARG A 226 -15.25 14.77 4.93
C ARG A 226 -13.88 14.33 4.42
N ARG A 227 -13.39 14.88 3.30
CA ARG A 227 -12.01 14.63 2.85
C ARG A 227 -10.99 15.05 3.90
N ARG A 228 -11.17 16.21 4.56
CA ARG A 228 -10.26 16.66 5.63
C ARG A 228 -10.26 15.74 6.85
N THR A 229 -11.37 15.08 7.16
CA THR A 229 -11.42 14.12 8.27
C THR A 229 -10.76 12.79 7.93
N LEU A 230 -10.75 12.36 6.66
CA LEU A 230 -10.14 11.10 6.22
C LEU A 230 -8.65 11.26 5.89
N TRP A 231 -8.27 12.30 5.12
CA TRP A 231 -6.88 12.57 4.74
C TRP A 231 -6.28 13.68 5.60
N THR A 232 -6.12 13.38 6.88
CA THR A 232 -5.56 14.32 7.86
C THR A 232 -4.06 14.59 7.64
N PRO A 233 -3.50 15.74 8.07
CA PRO A 233 -2.10 16.09 7.83
C PRO A 233 -1.08 15.14 8.48
N ARG A 234 -1.44 14.45 9.57
CA ARG A 234 -0.49 13.63 10.34
C ARG A 234 -0.76 12.13 10.20
N VAL A 235 -1.78 11.64 10.91
CA VAL A 235 -2.12 10.21 10.96
C VAL A 235 -3.54 10.02 10.47
N TRP A 236 -3.68 9.45 9.28
CA TRP A 236 -5.00 9.15 8.74
C TRP A 236 -5.74 8.17 9.62
N PRO A 237 -7.05 8.34 9.82
CA PRO A 237 -7.90 7.27 10.33
C PRO A 237 -8.01 6.15 9.29
N GLY A 238 -8.59 5.04 9.66
CA GLY A 238 -9.12 4.08 8.70
C GLY A 238 -10.41 4.61 8.07
N ALA A 239 -10.73 4.12 6.88
CA ALA A 239 -11.99 4.42 6.20
C ALA A 239 -13.06 3.38 6.54
N LEU A 240 -14.29 3.84 6.80
CA LEU A 240 -15.45 2.98 6.94
C LEU A 240 -16.14 2.88 5.58
N LEU A 241 -16.10 1.69 4.99
CA LEU A 241 -16.73 1.38 3.71
C LEU A 241 -18.04 0.63 3.96
N VAL A 242 -19.12 1.10 3.37
CA VAL A 242 -20.44 0.43 3.38
C VAL A 242 -21.01 0.47 1.98
N GLU A 243 -21.41 -0.68 1.46
CA GLU A 243 -21.94 -0.82 0.11
C GLU A 243 -21.06 -0.16 -0.98
N GLY A 244 -19.74 -0.27 -0.84
CA GLY A 244 -18.77 0.30 -1.77
C GLY A 244 -18.50 1.80 -1.60
N GLN A 245 -19.14 2.49 -0.65
CA GLN A 245 -18.96 3.91 -0.40
C GLN A 245 -18.25 4.17 0.93
N ILE A 246 -17.33 5.12 0.94
CA ILE A 246 -16.74 5.61 2.18
C ILE A 246 -17.76 6.53 2.86
N ILE A 247 -18.24 6.13 4.04
CA ILE A 247 -19.29 6.82 4.78
C ILE A 247 -18.85 7.28 6.19
N GLY A 248 -17.59 7.13 6.51
CA GLY A 248 -17.07 7.49 7.82
C GLY A 248 -15.62 7.13 7.99
N THR A 249 -15.16 7.28 9.21
CA THR A 249 -13.80 6.95 9.62
C THR A 249 -13.81 6.08 10.86
N TRP A 250 -12.69 5.41 11.13
CA TRP A 250 -12.52 4.69 12.37
C TRP A 250 -11.10 4.83 12.91
N ARG A 251 -10.95 4.69 14.21
CA ARG A 251 -9.67 4.69 14.90
C ARG A 251 -9.63 3.57 15.92
N ARG A 252 -8.43 3.14 16.26
CA ARG A 252 -8.20 2.10 17.25
C ARG A 252 -7.31 2.60 18.38
N ALA A 253 -7.72 2.26 19.62
CA ALA A 253 -6.88 2.34 20.80
C ALA A 253 -6.96 1.01 21.55
N HIS A 254 -5.86 0.26 21.59
CA HIS A 254 -5.78 -1.10 22.18
C HIS A 254 -6.82 -2.08 21.58
N ASP A 255 -7.83 -2.46 22.35
CA ASP A 255 -8.95 -3.32 22.00
C ASP A 255 -10.22 -2.55 21.61
N THR A 256 -10.19 -1.23 21.69
CA THR A 256 -11.32 -0.37 21.38
C THR A 256 -11.24 0.18 19.96
N VAL A 257 -12.29 -0.02 19.17
CA VAL A 257 -12.50 0.55 17.84
C VAL A 257 -13.56 1.64 17.96
N THR A 258 -13.18 2.89 17.69
CA THR A 258 -14.11 4.04 17.66
C THR A 258 -14.47 4.33 16.21
N ILE A 259 -15.77 4.37 15.92
CA ILE A 259 -16.35 4.58 14.60
C ILE A 259 -17.07 5.91 14.57
N GLN A 260 -16.78 6.73 13.55
CA GLN A 260 -17.47 8.00 13.28
C GLN A 260 -18.11 7.92 11.90
N THR A 261 -19.41 8.20 11.82
CA THR A 261 -20.15 8.14 10.55
C THR A 261 -20.57 9.52 10.09
N TRP A 262 -20.63 9.73 8.80
CA TRP A 262 -21.02 11.00 8.18
C TRP A 262 -22.50 11.07 7.83
N ARG A 263 -23.23 9.97 8.05
CA ARG A 263 -24.68 9.86 7.84
C ARG A 263 -25.31 8.94 8.89
N ARG A 264 -26.61 9.05 9.06
CA ARG A 264 -27.38 8.08 9.85
C ARG A 264 -27.31 6.70 9.19
N LEU A 265 -27.20 5.68 10.01
CA LEU A 265 -27.14 4.27 9.59
C LEU A 265 -28.49 3.59 9.82
N THR A 266 -28.83 2.68 8.93
CA THR A 266 -29.88 1.68 9.21
C THR A 266 -29.37 0.71 10.27
N ARG A 267 -30.29 -0.01 10.93
CA ARG A 267 -29.93 -1.05 11.91
C ARG A 267 -29.04 -2.12 11.24
N THR A 268 -29.43 -2.60 10.07
CA THR A 268 -28.66 -3.61 9.31
C THR A 268 -27.23 -3.14 9.02
N ALA A 269 -27.04 -1.89 8.57
CA ALA A 269 -25.71 -1.35 8.32
C ALA A 269 -24.88 -1.24 9.62
N ARG A 270 -25.52 -0.85 10.72
CA ARG A 270 -24.86 -0.77 12.03
C ARG A 270 -24.42 -2.15 12.53
N ASP A 271 -25.29 -3.14 12.41
CA ASP A 271 -24.98 -4.53 12.80
C ASP A 271 -23.85 -5.10 11.93
N ALA A 272 -23.84 -4.83 10.63
CA ALA A 272 -22.77 -5.25 9.72
C ALA A 272 -21.41 -4.60 10.07
N ILE A 273 -21.40 -3.31 10.40
CA ILE A 273 -20.18 -2.60 10.84
C ILE A 273 -19.68 -3.14 12.18
N GLN A 274 -20.59 -3.42 13.11
CA GLN A 274 -20.26 -4.02 14.40
C GLN A 274 -19.58 -5.38 14.22
N GLY A 275 -20.17 -6.27 13.41
CA GLY A 275 -19.61 -7.58 13.12
C GLY A 275 -18.26 -7.51 12.44
N GLU A 276 -18.09 -6.61 11.46
CA GLU A 276 -16.79 -6.38 10.82
C GLU A 276 -15.74 -5.91 11.83
N ALA A 277 -16.08 -4.95 12.71
CA ALA A 277 -15.15 -4.46 13.72
C ALA A 277 -14.73 -5.55 14.72
N GLU A 278 -15.66 -6.41 15.14
CA GLU A 278 -15.41 -7.51 16.05
C GLU A 278 -14.57 -8.62 15.45
N SER A 279 -14.61 -8.78 14.11
CA SER A 279 -13.83 -9.78 13.35
C SER A 279 -12.38 -9.40 13.09
N LEU A 280 -11.97 -8.14 13.35
CA LEU A 280 -10.61 -7.68 13.02
C LEU A 280 -9.53 -8.54 13.71
N PRO A 281 -8.53 -9.05 12.97
CA PRO A 281 -7.48 -9.92 13.52
C PRO A 281 -6.42 -9.10 14.28
N LEU A 282 -6.82 -8.49 15.40
CA LEU A 282 -5.97 -7.57 16.15
C LEU A 282 -4.97 -8.33 17.03
N PRO A 283 -3.63 -8.20 16.79
CA PRO A 283 -2.65 -8.85 17.65
C PRO A 283 -2.74 -8.37 19.10
N GLY A 284 -2.68 -9.32 20.05
CA GLY A 284 -2.67 -9.06 21.48
C GLY A 284 -4.04 -8.78 22.12
N VAL A 285 -5.13 -8.77 21.35
CA VAL A 285 -6.50 -8.66 21.89
C VAL A 285 -6.97 -10.07 22.29
N LYS A 286 -7.24 -10.28 23.59
CA LYS A 286 -7.66 -11.58 24.16
C LYS A 286 -9.14 -11.62 24.54
N LYS A 287 -9.75 -10.48 24.83
CA LYS A 287 -11.11 -10.37 25.40
C LYS A 287 -12.18 -9.91 24.42
N GLY A 288 -11.87 -9.89 23.11
CA GLY A 288 -12.75 -9.31 22.11
C GLY A 288 -12.52 -7.82 21.90
N ILE A 289 -13.15 -7.27 20.86
CA ILE A 289 -13.04 -5.88 20.47
C ILE A 289 -14.24 -5.11 21.01
N VAL A 290 -13.98 -3.97 21.63
CA VAL A 290 -15.02 -3.05 22.09
C VAL A 290 -15.27 -2.01 21.00
N VAL A 291 -16.49 -1.98 20.48
CA VAL A 291 -16.89 -0.98 19.48
C VAL A 291 -17.55 0.22 20.15
N ARG A 292 -17.02 1.40 19.88
CA ARG A 292 -17.59 2.68 20.32
C ARG A 292 -18.04 3.49 19.11
N TRP A 293 -19.21 4.09 19.23
CA TRP A 293 -19.74 4.99 18.22
C TRP A 293 -19.47 6.42 18.68
N GLY A 294 -18.78 7.19 17.83
CA GLY A 294 -18.58 8.63 18.06
C GLY A 294 -19.83 9.39 17.64
N ASP A 295 -20.04 10.49 18.34
CA ASP A 295 -21.14 11.44 18.06
C ASP A 295 -20.89 12.20 16.77
#